data_d3e0e20265ded47b5679b99268d818cd
#
_entry.id   d3e0e20265ded47b5679b99268d818cd
#
_cell.length_a   1.000
_cell.length_b   1.000
_cell.length_c   1.000
_cell.angle_alpha   90.00
_cell.angle_beta   90.00
_cell.angle_gamma   90.00
#
_symmetry.space_group_name_H-M   'P 1'
#
loop_
_entity.id
_entity.type
_entity.pdbx_description
1 polymer ?
#
loop_
_entity_poly.entity_id
_entity_poly.type
_entity_poly.pdbx_seq_one_letter_code
_entity_poly.pdbx_strand_id
1 'polypeptide(L)'
;MRKTLQRGFTLVELMIVVAIIGILASVAIPAYQEYITRSQVSEAVSLISSGKTPFAEYYQDKGVWPASTAAVMGNTQGKYTLSIDVTGTPVTAAPGSITLQVTMRPSGINTNITSGTLQLITADGGKNWSCTGAGSSAIQARYLPAACR
;
A
#
# COMPACT_ATOMS: atom_id res chain seq x y z
N MET A 1 7.70 67.53 0.03
CA MET A 1 7.92 66.06 0.25
C MET A 1 6.70 65.49 0.93
N ARG A 2 5.95 64.60 0.25
CA ARG A 2 4.81 63.92 0.87
C ARG A 2 5.34 62.73 1.70
N LYS A 3 5.20 62.76 3.01
CA LYS A 3 5.44 61.59 3.88
C LYS A 3 4.36 60.55 3.61
N THR A 4 4.72 59.45 3.01
CA THR A 4 3.87 58.25 2.93
C THR A 4 3.77 57.65 4.31
N LEU A 5 2.59 57.63 4.90
CA LEU A 5 2.30 56.95 6.15
C LEU A 5 2.43 55.45 5.91
N GLN A 6 3.47 54.83 6.46
CA GLN A 6 3.60 53.36 6.48
C GLN A 6 2.55 52.81 7.46
N ARG A 7 1.58 52.06 6.95
CA ARG A 7 0.62 51.30 7.73
C ARG A 7 1.28 49.99 8.12
N GLY A 8 1.43 49.74 9.40
CA GLY A 8 1.91 48.47 9.94
C GLY A 8 0.77 47.54 10.19
N PHE A 9 1.06 46.21 10.19
CA PHE A 9 0.12 45.15 10.55
C PHE A 9 -0.10 45.16 12.06
N THR A 10 -1.34 44.97 12.50
CA THR A 10 -1.63 44.88 13.94
C THR A 10 -1.35 43.48 14.46
N LEU A 11 -0.98 43.35 15.75
CA LEU A 11 -0.74 42.08 16.40
C LEU A 11 -2.01 41.22 16.38
N VAL A 12 -3.17 41.81 16.53
CA VAL A 12 -4.47 41.15 16.51
C VAL A 12 -4.77 40.51 15.13
N GLU A 13 -4.51 41.23 14.04
CA GLU A 13 -4.69 40.69 12.69
C GLU A 13 -3.80 39.47 12.46
N LEU A 14 -2.56 39.48 12.95
CA LEU A 14 -1.68 38.34 12.86
C LEU A 14 -2.18 37.16 13.72
N MET A 15 -2.67 37.42 14.93
CA MET A 15 -3.21 36.37 15.82
C MET A 15 -4.42 35.66 15.21
N ILE A 16 -5.34 36.40 14.59
CA ILE A 16 -6.52 35.80 13.94
C ILE A 16 -6.09 34.90 12.77
N VAL A 17 -5.14 35.32 11.96
CA VAL A 17 -4.64 34.57 10.80
C VAL A 17 -4.02 33.23 11.26
N VAL A 18 -3.12 33.26 12.26
CA VAL A 18 -2.49 32.01 12.75
C VAL A 18 -3.50 31.09 13.42
N ALA A 19 -4.52 31.63 14.09
CA ALA A 19 -5.60 30.83 14.69
C ALA A 19 -6.39 30.09 13.59
N ILE A 20 -6.76 30.77 12.50
CA ILE A 20 -7.48 30.16 11.38
C ILE A 20 -6.62 29.08 10.70
N ILE A 21 -5.33 29.37 10.45
CA ILE A 21 -4.39 28.39 9.88
C ILE A 21 -4.27 27.16 10.77
N GLY A 22 -4.20 27.34 12.11
CA GLY A 22 -4.13 26.26 13.08
C GLY A 22 -5.36 25.34 13.00
N ILE A 23 -6.56 25.91 12.90
CA ILE A 23 -7.81 25.13 12.75
C ILE A 23 -7.81 24.36 11.43
N LEU A 24 -7.48 25.00 10.30
CA LEU A 24 -7.42 24.35 9.00
C LEU A 24 -6.38 23.24 8.96
N ALA A 25 -5.19 23.46 9.51
CA ALA A 25 -4.10 22.50 9.56
C ALA A 25 -4.47 21.27 10.40
N SER A 26 -5.23 21.43 11.48
CA SER A 26 -5.65 20.31 12.35
C SER A 26 -6.49 19.26 11.62
N VAL A 27 -7.23 19.65 10.59
CA VAL A 27 -8.03 18.74 9.75
C VAL A 27 -7.25 18.28 8.51
N ALA A 28 -6.48 19.18 7.91
CA ALA A 28 -5.79 18.90 6.65
C ALA A 28 -4.62 17.91 6.82
N ILE A 29 -3.85 18.02 7.90
CA ILE A 29 -2.66 17.17 8.11
C ILE A 29 -3.02 15.68 8.23
N PRO A 30 -3.98 15.24 9.07
CA PRO A 30 -4.37 13.84 9.14
C PRO A 30 -4.89 13.29 7.80
N ALA A 31 -5.71 14.04 7.09
CA ALA A 31 -6.24 13.64 5.79
C ALA A 31 -5.12 13.45 4.74
N TYR A 32 -4.15 14.36 4.73
CA TYR A 32 -2.97 14.25 3.87
C TYR A 32 -2.12 13.01 4.21
N GLN A 33 -1.91 12.72 5.48
CA GLN A 33 -1.17 11.53 5.93
C GLN A 33 -1.86 10.24 5.51
N GLU A 34 -3.20 10.15 5.58
CA GLU A 34 -3.94 8.99 5.08
C GLU A 34 -3.79 8.83 3.56
N TYR A 35 -3.86 9.92 2.81
CA TYR A 35 -3.67 9.89 1.37
C TYR A 35 -2.28 9.36 0.99
N ILE A 36 -1.23 9.87 1.63
CA ILE A 36 0.15 9.39 1.42
C ILE A 36 0.29 7.92 1.79
N THR A 37 -0.27 7.49 2.94
CA THR A 37 -0.23 6.10 3.37
C THR A 37 -0.89 5.18 2.34
N ARG A 38 -2.05 5.56 1.84
CA ARG A 38 -2.77 4.81 0.79
C ARG A 38 -1.99 4.75 -0.52
N SER A 39 -1.31 5.82 -0.89
CA SER A 39 -0.42 5.85 -2.06
C SER A 39 0.76 4.88 -1.91
N GLN A 40 1.36 4.78 -0.72
CA GLN A 40 2.44 3.82 -0.44
C GLN A 40 1.95 2.36 -0.54
N VAL A 41 0.75 2.06 -0.02
CA VAL A 41 0.14 0.73 -0.15
C VAL A 41 -0.22 0.41 -1.61
N SER A 42 -0.61 1.40 -2.40
CA SER A 42 -0.93 1.20 -3.81
C SER A 42 0.26 0.71 -4.64
N GLU A 43 1.50 1.09 -4.28
CA GLU A 43 2.71 0.51 -4.89
C GLU A 43 2.76 -1.00 -4.65
N ALA A 44 2.57 -1.43 -3.40
CA ALA A 44 2.60 -2.85 -3.02
C ALA A 44 1.53 -3.65 -3.76
N VAL A 45 0.31 -3.11 -3.87
CA VAL A 45 -0.79 -3.74 -4.61
C VAL A 45 -0.47 -3.83 -6.11
N SER A 46 0.14 -2.82 -6.69
CA SER A 46 0.57 -2.82 -8.09
C SER A 46 1.63 -3.89 -8.34
N LEU A 47 2.64 -3.96 -7.46
CA LEU A 47 3.72 -4.95 -7.56
C LEU A 47 3.19 -6.38 -7.42
N ILE A 48 2.39 -6.70 -6.40
CA ILE A 48 1.88 -8.06 -6.24
C ILE A 48 0.91 -8.43 -7.37
N SER A 49 0.17 -7.46 -7.89
CA SER A 49 -0.75 -7.69 -9.02
C SER A 49 -0.01 -8.05 -10.32
N SER A 50 1.23 -7.61 -10.50
CA SER A 50 2.05 -8.01 -11.65
C SER A 50 2.40 -9.50 -11.66
N GLY A 51 2.30 -10.17 -10.50
CA GLY A 51 2.50 -11.61 -10.38
C GLY A 51 1.32 -12.46 -10.86
N LYS A 52 0.11 -11.89 -11.00
CA LYS A 52 -1.10 -12.67 -11.35
C LYS A 52 -0.92 -13.50 -12.61
N THR A 53 -0.50 -12.89 -13.69
CA THR A 53 -0.32 -13.54 -14.99
C THR A 53 0.82 -14.56 -14.97
N PRO A 54 2.06 -14.21 -14.55
CA PRO A 54 3.15 -15.18 -14.53
C PRO A 54 2.87 -16.41 -13.65
N PHE A 55 2.23 -16.23 -12.51
CA PHE A 55 1.85 -17.35 -11.63
C PHE A 55 0.78 -18.24 -12.27
N ALA A 56 -0.26 -17.65 -12.88
CA ALA A 56 -1.29 -18.40 -13.57
C ALA A 56 -0.74 -19.17 -14.79
N GLU A 57 0.10 -18.54 -15.60
CA GLU A 57 0.76 -19.18 -16.75
C GLU A 57 1.64 -20.36 -16.30
N TYR A 58 2.47 -20.17 -15.28
CA TYR A 58 3.32 -21.23 -14.75
C TYR A 58 2.50 -22.44 -14.28
N TYR A 59 1.39 -22.16 -13.55
CA TYR A 59 0.50 -23.24 -13.08
C TYR A 59 -0.19 -23.97 -14.24
N GLN A 60 -0.63 -23.27 -15.27
CA GLN A 60 -1.25 -23.86 -16.45
C GLN A 60 -0.27 -24.71 -17.27
N ASP A 61 1.01 -24.29 -17.35
CA ASP A 61 2.05 -25.02 -18.10
C ASP A 61 2.59 -26.24 -17.32
N LYS A 62 2.82 -26.11 -16.03
CA LYS A 62 3.47 -27.12 -15.19
C LYS A 62 2.54 -27.97 -14.34
N GLY A 63 1.29 -27.56 -14.15
CA GLY A 63 0.36 -28.22 -13.25
C GLY A 63 0.70 -28.06 -11.76
N VAL A 64 1.73 -27.28 -11.44
CA VAL A 64 2.19 -26.99 -10.08
C VAL A 64 2.48 -25.51 -9.91
N TRP A 65 2.32 -25.00 -8.69
CA TRP A 65 2.69 -23.62 -8.39
C TRP A 65 4.20 -23.46 -8.25
N PRO A 66 4.76 -22.29 -8.62
CA PRO A 66 6.18 -22.03 -8.42
C PRO A 66 6.52 -21.98 -6.93
N ALA A 67 7.68 -22.50 -6.56
CA ALA A 67 8.13 -22.57 -5.17
C ALA A 67 8.48 -21.18 -4.57
N SER A 68 8.76 -20.20 -5.42
CA SER A 68 9.08 -18.82 -5.00
C SER A 68 8.63 -17.82 -6.03
N THR A 69 8.46 -16.58 -5.58
CA THR A 69 8.14 -15.44 -6.45
C THR A 69 9.24 -15.16 -7.45
N ALA A 70 10.51 -15.34 -7.08
CA ALA A 70 11.67 -15.12 -7.94
C ALA A 70 11.71 -16.05 -9.17
N ALA A 71 10.99 -17.18 -9.13
CA ALA A 71 10.93 -18.10 -10.27
C ALA A 71 10.12 -17.54 -11.45
N VAL A 72 9.21 -16.61 -11.20
CA VAL A 72 8.25 -16.12 -12.22
C VAL A 72 8.12 -14.60 -12.26
N MET A 73 8.53 -13.89 -11.20
CA MET A 73 8.47 -12.44 -11.12
C MET A 73 9.87 -11.83 -11.30
N GLY A 74 9.99 -10.85 -12.18
CA GLY A 74 11.27 -10.15 -12.39
C GLY A 74 11.61 -9.15 -11.27
N ASN A 75 10.62 -8.61 -10.59
CA ASN A 75 10.81 -7.68 -9.48
C ASN A 75 9.83 -7.94 -8.35
N THR A 76 10.36 -8.18 -7.16
CA THR A 76 9.60 -8.45 -5.93
C THR A 76 9.78 -7.38 -4.85
N GLN A 77 10.50 -6.29 -5.17
CA GLN A 77 10.80 -5.21 -4.25
C GLN A 77 10.43 -3.86 -4.84
N GLY A 78 10.08 -2.91 -3.99
CA GLY A 78 9.74 -1.54 -4.37
C GLY A 78 10.35 -0.49 -3.43
N LYS A 79 9.99 0.75 -3.66
CA LYS A 79 10.40 1.85 -2.79
C LYS A 79 9.86 1.66 -1.37
N TYR A 80 8.59 1.24 -1.25
CA TYR A 80 7.88 1.04 0.01
C TYR A 80 7.65 -0.44 0.32
N THR A 81 7.84 -1.33 -0.65
CA THR A 81 7.69 -2.78 -0.56
C THR A 81 9.02 -3.44 -0.25
N LEU A 82 9.08 -4.26 0.80
CA LEU A 82 10.27 -5.01 1.18
C LEU A 82 10.41 -6.28 0.35
N SER A 83 9.37 -7.09 0.28
CA SER A 83 9.37 -8.36 -0.45
C SER A 83 7.96 -8.77 -0.87
N ILE A 84 7.91 -9.67 -1.84
CA ILE A 84 6.73 -10.46 -2.19
C ILE A 84 7.13 -11.92 -2.10
N ASP A 85 6.40 -12.70 -1.31
CA ASP A 85 6.71 -14.09 -1.01
C ASP A 85 5.49 -14.98 -1.23
N VAL A 86 5.73 -16.24 -1.55
CA VAL A 86 4.69 -17.28 -1.49
C VAL A 86 4.52 -17.68 -0.02
N THR A 87 3.29 -17.66 0.48
CA THR A 87 2.98 -18.01 1.86
C THR A 87 2.00 -19.18 1.93
N GLY A 88 2.10 -19.95 3.01
CA GLY A 88 1.35 -21.20 3.16
C GLY A 88 1.86 -22.29 2.25
N THR A 89 1.13 -23.39 2.21
CA THR A 89 1.42 -24.54 1.31
C THR A 89 0.54 -24.41 0.07
N PRO A 90 1.12 -24.15 -1.11
CA PRO A 90 0.35 -24.12 -2.34
C PRO A 90 -0.35 -25.46 -2.60
N VAL A 91 -1.63 -25.42 -2.95
CA VAL A 91 -2.40 -26.61 -3.34
C VAL A 91 -2.34 -26.76 -4.84
N THR A 92 -1.72 -27.84 -5.30
CA THR A 92 -1.56 -28.13 -6.74
C THR A 92 -2.72 -28.92 -7.32
N ALA A 93 -3.45 -29.71 -6.49
CA ALA A 93 -4.64 -30.42 -6.94
C ALA A 93 -5.68 -29.41 -7.47
N ALA A 94 -6.26 -29.70 -8.64
CA ALA A 94 -7.27 -28.83 -9.24
C ALA A 94 -8.44 -28.58 -8.28
N PRO A 95 -8.91 -27.33 -8.17
CA PRO A 95 -8.62 -26.16 -9.01
C PRO A 95 -7.33 -25.38 -8.68
N GLY A 96 -6.52 -25.82 -7.70
CA GLY A 96 -5.25 -25.20 -7.34
C GLY A 96 -5.36 -23.85 -6.62
N SER A 97 -4.67 -23.73 -5.47
CA SER A 97 -4.65 -22.46 -4.72
C SER A 97 -3.24 -22.04 -4.35
N ILE A 98 -3.01 -20.73 -4.30
CA ILE A 98 -1.78 -20.12 -3.82
C ILE A 98 -2.06 -18.78 -3.15
N THR A 99 -1.24 -18.43 -2.18
CA THR A 99 -1.26 -17.15 -1.51
C THR A 99 0.08 -16.44 -1.72
N LEU A 100 0.03 -15.26 -2.28
CA LEU A 100 1.16 -14.35 -2.34
C LEU A 100 1.02 -13.32 -1.23
N GLN A 101 2.10 -13.00 -0.55
CA GLN A 101 2.13 -11.99 0.50
C GLN A 101 3.15 -10.91 0.19
N VAL A 102 2.71 -9.67 0.27
CA VAL A 102 3.58 -8.51 0.30
C VAL A 102 3.89 -8.16 1.75
N THR A 103 5.13 -7.78 1.99
CA THR A 103 5.57 -7.16 3.25
C THR A 103 6.07 -5.75 2.97
N MET A 104 5.54 -4.77 3.70
CA MET A 104 5.98 -3.37 3.62
C MET A 104 7.33 -3.19 4.33
N ARG A 105 8.09 -2.16 3.95
CA ARG A 105 9.38 -1.85 4.59
C ARG A 105 9.22 -1.52 6.07
N PRO A 106 10.24 -1.82 6.91
CA PRO A 106 10.21 -1.48 8.33
C PRO A 106 10.53 0.01 8.60
N SER A 107 11.00 0.76 7.59
CA SER A 107 11.36 2.17 7.72
C SER A 107 11.21 2.92 6.41
N GLY A 108 11.19 4.25 6.47
CA GLY A 108 11.02 5.11 5.28
C GLY A 108 9.58 5.18 4.75
N ILE A 109 8.61 4.71 5.52
CA ILE A 109 7.18 4.71 5.21
C ILE A 109 6.37 5.23 6.39
N ASN A 110 5.07 5.41 6.20
CA ASN A 110 4.18 5.80 7.30
C ASN A 110 4.14 4.72 8.39
N THR A 111 4.21 5.13 9.65
CA THR A 111 4.27 4.24 10.82
C THR A 111 3.08 3.28 10.92
N ASN A 112 1.91 3.67 10.41
CA ASN A 112 0.69 2.85 10.44
C ASN A 112 0.73 1.61 9.52
N ILE A 113 1.71 1.54 8.62
CA ILE A 113 1.86 0.43 7.67
C ILE A 113 3.27 -0.20 7.72
N THR A 114 4.07 0.18 8.70
CA THR A 114 5.43 -0.35 8.90
C THR A 114 5.37 -1.85 9.12
N SER A 115 6.14 -2.62 8.34
CA SER A 115 6.11 -4.09 8.30
C SER A 115 4.70 -4.68 8.09
N GLY A 116 3.76 -3.87 7.61
CA GLY A 116 2.41 -4.28 7.31
C GLY A 116 2.35 -5.29 6.16
N THR A 117 1.38 -6.19 6.21
CA THR A 117 1.22 -7.24 5.20
C THR A 117 -0.14 -7.15 4.51
N LEU A 118 -0.16 -7.50 3.24
CA LEU A 118 -1.36 -7.78 2.46
C LEU A 118 -1.16 -9.04 1.64
N GLN A 119 -2.24 -9.72 1.32
CA GLN A 119 -2.20 -10.98 0.58
C GLN A 119 -3.05 -10.89 -0.69
N LEU A 120 -2.58 -11.59 -1.70
CA LEU A 120 -3.28 -11.86 -2.94
C LEU A 120 -3.48 -13.37 -3.05
N ILE A 121 -4.72 -13.82 -3.11
CA ILE A 121 -5.09 -15.22 -3.00
C ILE A 121 -5.87 -15.63 -4.24
N THR A 122 -5.56 -16.81 -4.77
CA THR A 122 -6.40 -17.50 -5.74
C THR A 122 -6.71 -18.92 -5.23
N ALA A 123 -7.88 -19.43 -5.57
CA ALA A 123 -8.34 -20.77 -5.25
C ALA A 123 -8.88 -21.55 -6.46
N ASP A 124 -8.65 -21.01 -7.67
CA ASP A 124 -9.23 -21.52 -8.91
C ASP A 124 -8.21 -21.63 -10.07
N GLY A 125 -6.95 -21.89 -9.71
CA GLY A 125 -5.89 -22.05 -10.69
C GLY A 125 -5.41 -20.72 -11.32
N GLY A 126 -5.61 -19.59 -10.61
CA GLY A 126 -5.17 -18.27 -11.08
C GLY A 126 -6.18 -17.54 -11.97
N LYS A 127 -7.41 -18.02 -12.08
CA LYS A 127 -8.48 -17.36 -12.86
C LYS A 127 -9.00 -16.11 -12.16
N ASN A 128 -9.26 -16.22 -10.86
CA ASN A 128 -9.71 -15.10 -10.03
C ASN A 128 -8.73 -14.88 -8.88
N TRP A 129 -8.51 -13.62 -8.55
CA TRP A 129 -7.62 -13.20 -7.49
C TRP A 129 -8.34 -12.28 -6.53
N SER A 130 -8.32 -12.59 -5.25
CA SER A 130 -8.79 -11.72 -4.18
C SER A 130 -7.62 -11.10 -3.43
N CYS A 131 -7.76 -9.83 -3.07
CA CYS A 131 -6.77 -9.08 -2.31
C CYS A 131 -7.35 -8.72 -0.94
N THR A 132 -6.56 -8.92 0.11
CA THR A 132 -6.97 -8.62 1.49
C THR A 132 -5.79 -8.27 2.36
N GLY A 133 -6.02 -7.46 3.41
CA GLY A 133 -5.08 -7.35 4.51
C GLY A 133 -5.14 -8.64 5.35
N ALA A 134 -4.03 -9.34 5.49
CA ALA A 134 -3.99 -10.61 6.21
C ALA A 134 -2.67 -10.83 6.93
N GLY A 135 -2.68 -11.78 7.88
CA GLY A 135 -1.51 -12.07 8.72
C GLY A 135 -1.51 -11.30 10.04
N SER A 136 -0.49 -11.51 10.85
CA SER A 136 -0.34 -10.88 12.17
C SER A 136 -0.14 -9.36 12.12
N SER A 137 0.32 -8.86 10.99
CA SER A 137 0.57 -7.43 10.73
C SER A 137 -0.27 -6.90 9.58
N ALA A 138 -1.53 -7.34 9.46
CA ALA A 138 -2.44 -6.95 8.39
C ALA A 138 -2.58 -5.42 8.28
N ILE A 139 -2.41 -4.90 7.06
CA ILE A 139 -2.68 -3.48 6.78
C ILE A 139 -4.17 -3.21 6.99
N GLN A 140 -4.48 -2.18 7.76
CA GLN A 140 -5.87 -1.81 8.08
C GLN A 140 -6.64 -1.45 6.80
N ALA A 141 -7.93 -1.85 6.74
CA ALA A 141 -8.78 -1.65 5.56
C ALA A 141 -8.86 -0.20 5.07
N ARG A 142 -8.78 0.79 5.99
CA ARG A 142 -8.79 2.22 5.62
C ARG A 142 -7.61 2.65 4.74
N TYR A 143 -6.48 1.93 4.81
CA TYR A 143 -5.29 2.20 3.99
C TYR A 143 -5.24 1.36 2.71
N LEU A 144 -6.08 0.34 2.60
CA LEU A 144 -6.16 -0.49 1.40
C LEU A 144 -6.91 0.25 0.27
N PRO A 145 -6.51 0.03 -0.99
CA PRO A 145 -7.32 0.42 -2.15
C PRO A 145 -8.68 -0.30 -2.15
N ALA A 146 -9.66 0.25 -2.85
CA ALA A 146 -11.02 -0.31 -2.88
C ALA A 146 -11.06 -1.79 -3.34
N ALA A 147 -10.15 -2.19 -4.21
CA ALA A 147 -10.05 -3.57 -4.71
C ALA A 147 -9.55 -4.59 -3.67
N CYS A 148 -9.01 -4.15 -2.52
CA CYS A 148 -8.42 -4.98 -1.47
C CYS A 148 -9.11 -4.82 -0.10
N ARG A 149 -10.31 -4.23 -0.08
CA ARG A 149 -11.11 -4.02 1.15
C ARG A 149 -12.10 -5.13 1.37
#